data_e36c48cb99d5c2ab1d269d3ee00dd8b5
#
_entry.id   e36c48cb99d5c2ab1d269d3ee00dd8b5
#
_cell.length_a   1.000
_cell.length_b   1.000
_cell.length_c   1.000
_cell.angle_alpha   90.00
_cell.angle_beta   90.00
_cell.angle_gamma   90.00
#
_symmetry.space_group_name_H-M   'P 1'
#
loop_
_entity.id
_entity.type
_entity.pdbx_description
1 polymer ?
#
loop_
_entity_poly.entity_id
_entity_poly.type
_entity_poly.pdbx_seq_one_letter_code
_entity_poly.pdbx_strand_id
1 'polypeptide(L)'
;MRVFPASSPFALAALVALLTACQGADRSEQRHTLVDSRDWYDPRSLDPARSTDVPTGRAVAYLFDGLTRFAPDASIEPGLAERWEISDDGLQYTFHLRSGVQFHDGRALVASHVVESFRRVLDPTSTGGRGWPLYPIRGARGYSEGKNTSLDGIVAPDDSTVVITLEEPLAIFPKLLAMPVASVVPDGAGEDFGEKPIGTGPWKLVEWRHDDYVKFARNESYFGGAPSVDTLVARIIPEPSTAVAEFENGSVDILYIPEDQTASWESTPERKALLTSAPALRLWYIGVNVKRGPLADARVRQAIAHAIDAKTILDRLLGGRGQLAAGVIPPSLEGFDASRAPYAFDIARAKSLLADAGYPNGVDVELWSSQTAPFPRLAESMQGFLGEAGIRVKLVQRDASSVREAARNGQVDLILKDWYADYPDAENFLYPLLHSANHGVGGNVSFYANAQFDSLVTLARRESDVARRTQLYRDADALAHGDVGLLPLFFYNELYAVQPWVQGFEVPVIFNGQRWTKVRLGQP
;
A
#
# COMPACT_ATOMS: atom_id res chain seq x y z
N MET A 1 -74.26 24.92 41.55
CA MET A 1 -73.93 23.49 41.60
C MET A 1 -73.77 23.01 40.18
N ARG A 2 -72.53 22.86 39.69
CA ARG A 2 -72.26 22.25 38.42
C ARG A 2 -71.46 20.95 38.66
N VAL A 3 -72.09 19.83 38.26
CA VAL A 3 -71.56 18.47 38.41
C VAL A 3 -70.57 18.21 37.26
N PHE A 4 -69.34 17.81 37.58
CA PHE A 4 -68.38 17.30 36.63
C PHE A 4 -68.67 15.81 36.39
N PRO A 5 -68.59 15.30 35.14
CA PRO A 5 -68.70 13.88 34.85
C PRO A 5 -67.34 13.18 35.10
N ALA A 6 -67.38 11.99 35.64
CA ALA A 6 -66.28 11.11 35.96
C ALA A 6 -65.59 10.64 34.65
N SER A 7 -64.25 10.76 34.60
CA SER A 7 -63.38 10.24 33.56
C SER A 7 -63.34 8.71 33.59
N SER A 8 -63.63 8.08 32.47
CA SER A 8 -63.66 6.64 32.22
C SER A 8 -62.25 6.02 32.31
N PRO A 9 -62.01 4.90 33.01
CA PRO A 9 -60.71 4.24 33.12
C PRO A 9 -60.25 3.53 31.86
N PHE A 10 -61.04 3.51 30.77
CA PHE A 10 -60.70 2.88 29.51
C PHE A 10 -59.71 3.66 28.61
N ALA A 11 -59.54 4.96 28.84
CA ALA A 11 -58.63 5.78 28.03
C ALA A 11 -57.15 5.61 28.45
N LEU A 12 -56.86 5.19 29.68
CA LEU A 12 -55.49 5.01 30.18
C LEU A 12 -54.88 3.65 29.76
N ALA A 13 -55.72 2.63 29.56
CA ALA A 13 -55.29 1.30 29.11
C ALA A 13 -54.91 1.26 27.63
N ALA A 14 -55.54 2.11 26.78
CA ALA A 14 -55.20 2.19 25.34
C ALA A 14 -53.89 2.94 25.07
N LEU A 15 -53.46 3.87 25.94
CA LEU A 15 -52.21 4.62 25.77
C LEU A 15 -51.00 3.82 26.24
N VAL A 16 -51.12 2.89 27.18
CA VAL A 16 -50.06 2.00 27.63
C VAL A 16 -49.84 0.86 26.65
N ALA A 17 -50.89 0.40 25.93
CA ALA A 17 -50.77 -0.62 24.89
C ALA A 17 -50.10 -0.11 23.59
N LEU A 18 -50.15 1.20 23.33
CA LEU A 18 -49.46 1.82 22.18
C LEU A 18 -47.96 2.08 22.44
N LEU A 19 -47.53 2.19 23.70
CA LEU A 19 -46.13 2.37 24.06
C LEU A 19 -45.34 1.06 24.14
N THR A 20 -46.02 -0.10 24.26
CA THR A 20 -45.38 -1.43 24.22
C THR A 20 -45.30 -2.04 22.84
N ALA A 21 -45.97 -1.48 21.84
CA ALA A 21 -45.91 -1.95 20.44
C ALA A 21 -44.70 -1.41 19.65
N CYS A 22 -43.94 -0.45 20.20
CA CYS A 22 -42.72 0.10 19.59
C CYS A 22 -41.40 -0.52 20.11
N GLN A 23 -41.46 -1.55 20.99
CA GLN A 23 -40.27 -2.26 21.47
C GLN A 23 -40.21 -3.70 20.95
N GLY A 24 -40.19 -3.85 19.65
CA GLY A 24 -40.10 -5.17 19.04
C GLY A 24 -40.02 -5.12 17.53
N ALA A 25 -39.36 -4.12 16.96
CA ALA A 25 -38.82 -4.28 15.66
C ALA A 25 -37.64 -5.25 15.79
N ASP A 26 -37.90 -6.49 15.43
CA ASP A 26 -36.93 -7.58 15.35
C ASP A 26 -35.72 -7.06 14.55
N ARG A 27 -34.58 -6.80 15.24
CA ARG A 27 -33.31 -6.44 14.61
C ARG A 27 -32.65 -7.65 13.93
N SER A 28 -33.46 -8.57 13.45
CA SER A 28 -33.01 -9.75 12.67
C SER A 28 -32.91 -9.47 11.17
N GLU A 29 -32.93 -8.21 10.72
CA GLU A 29 -32.58 -7.91 9.33
C GLU A 29 -31.11 -8.24 9.12
N GLN A 30 -30.90 -9.28 8.32
CA GLN A 30 -29.58 -9.72 7.90
C GLN A 30 -28.86 -8.52 7.28
N ARG A 31 -27.70 -8.15 7.83
CA ARG A 31 -26.91 -7.04 7.28
C ARG A 31 -26.46 -7.39 5.88
N HIS A 32 -26.74 -6.54 4.91
CA HIS A 32 -26.37 -6.72 3.51
C HIS A 32 -25.30 -5.74 3.03
N THR A 33 -24.97 -4.76 3.86
CA THR A 33 -23.98 -3.71 3.56
C THR A 33 -22.80 -3.82 4.50
N LEU A 34 -21.59 -3.90 3.93
CA LEU A 34 -20.31 -3.78 4.63
C LEU A 34 -19.80 -2.35 4.50
N VAL A 35 -19.48 -1.71 5.62
CA VAL A 35 -18.95 -0.34 5.67
C VAL A 35 -17.49 -0.38 6.13
N ASP A 36 -16.60 -0.05 5.20
CA ASP A 36 -15.14 -0.04 5.37
C ASP A 36 -14.63 1.40 5.53
N SER A 37 -14.00 1.72 6.66
CA SER A 37 -13.33 3.01 6.92
C SER A 37 -11.85 2.80 7.26
N ARG A 38 -11.15 2.00 6.43
CA ARG A 38 -9.73 1.72 6.57
C ARG A 38 -8.87 2.77 5.87
N ASP A 39 -8.60 3.88 6.53
CA ASP A 39 -7.70 4.92 5.98
C ASP A 39 -8.08 5.33 4.54
N TRP A 40 -9.38 5.58 4.31
CA TRP A 40 -9.89 6.08 3.05
C TRP A 40 -9.79 7.60 2.99
N TYR A 41 -9.24 8.09 1.89
CA TYR A 41 -9.39 9.47 1.42
C TYR A 41 -9.90 9.43 -0.01
N ASP A 42 -10.37 10.55 -0.54
CA ASP A 42 -11.03 10.59 -1.84
C ASP A 42 -10.09 10.11 -2.95
N PRO A 43 -10.43 9.02 -3.68
CA PRO A 43 -9.62 8.55 -4.80
C PRO A 43 -9.50 9.66 -5.86
N ARG A 44 -8.34 9.79 -6.46
CA ARG A 44 -8.15 10.77 -7.54
C ARG A 44 -8.86 10.41 -8.84
N SER A 45 -9.07 9.12 -9.05
CA SER A 45 -9.72 8.55 -10.22
C SER A 45 -10.05 7.09 -9.95
N LEU A 46 -11.08 6.55 -10.59
CA LEU A 46 -11.32 5.10 -10.62
C LEU A 46 -10.83 4.46 -11.92
N ASP A 47 -10.07 5.19 -12.74
CA ASP A 47 -9.39 4.68 -13.93
C ASP A 47 -8.08 3.98 -13.55
N PRO A 48 -7.87 2.69 -13.90
CA PRO A 48 -6.63 1.96 -13.64
C PRO A 48 -5.37 2.68 -14.14
N ALA A 49 -5.44 3.30 -15.32
CA ALA A 49 -4.30 4.01 -15.93
C ALA A 49 -3.86 5.24 -15.10
N ARG A 50 -4.71 5.74 -14.21
CA ARG A 50 -4.46 6.90 -13.32
C ARG A 50 -4.25 6.51 -11.86
N SER A 51 -4.11 5.22 -11.55
CA SER A 51 -3.91 4.72 -10.19
C SER A 51 -2.53 5.10 -9.67
N THR A 52 -2.47 6.11 -8.78
CA THR A 52 -1.21 6.66 -8.24
C THR A 52 -1.14 6.66 -6.72
N ASP A 53 -2.21 6.29 -6.03
CA ASP A 53 -2.35 6.29 -4.58
C ASP A 53 -3.09 5.04 -4.08
N VAL A 54 -3.01 4.80 -2.77
CA VAL A 54 -3.57 3.59 -2.14
C VAL A 54 -5.09 3.50 -2.26
N PRO A 55 -5.91 4.53 -1.97
CA PRO A 55 -7.36 4.44 -2.13
C PRO A 55 -7.81 4.17 -3.57
N THR A 56 -7.19 4.87 -4.55
CA THR A 56 -7.43 4.57 -5.97
C THR A 56 -7.09 3.12 -6.30
N GLY A 57 -5.93 2.63 -5.85
CA GLY A 57 -5.52 1.24 -6.08
C GLY A 57 -6.45 0.21 -5.44
N ARG A 58 -6.98 0.48 -4.24
CA ARG A 58 -8.00 -0.36 -3.58
C ARG A 58 -9.29 -0.41 -4.39
N ALA A 59 -9.83 0.76 -4.78
CA ALA A 59 -11.05 0.83 -5.58
C ALA A 59 -10.90 0.14 -6.94
N VAL A 60 -9.75 0.33 -7.61
CA VAL A 60 -9.42 -0.37 -8.86
C VAL A 60 -9.41 -1.89 -8.66
N ALA A 61 -8.83 -2.40 -7.57
CA ALA A 61 -8.82 -3.84 -7.28
C ALA A 61 -10.23 -4.41 -7.02
N TYR A 62 -11.21 -3.59 -6.63
CA TYR A 62 -12.60 -4.01 -6.50
C TYR A 62 -13.33 -4.06 -7.85
N LEU A 63 -13.05 -3.09 -8.71
CA LEU A 63 -13.75 -2.89 -9.99
C LEU A 63 -13.15 -3.72 -11.14
N PHE A 64 -11.85 -4.04 -11.08
CA PHE A 64 -11.12 -4.60 -12.22
C PHE A 64 -10.31 -5.85 -11.83
N ASP A 65 -9.88 -6.59 -12.85
CA ASP A 65 -8.88 -7.64 -12.75
C ASP A 65 -7.75 -7.40 -13.76
N GLY A 66 -6.53 -7.83 -13.38
CA GLY A 66 -5.40 -8.02 -14.27
C GLY A 66 -5.29 -9.46 -14.74
N LEU A 67 -4.26 -9.78 -15.52
CA LEU A 67 -3.93 -11.17 -15.90
C LEU A 67 -3.65 -12.02 -14.65
N THR A 68 -2.96 -11.46 -13.69
CA THR A 68 -2.70 -12.00 -12.35
C THR A 68 -3.29 -11.08 -11.29
N ARG A 69 -3.34 -11.53 -10.04
CA ARG A 69 -3.79 -10.71 -8.90
C ARG A 69 -3.07 -11.10 -7.60
N PHE A 70 -3.10 -10.22 -6.60
CA PHE A 70 -2.62 -10.52 -5.26
C PHE A 70 -3.72 -11.15 -4.41
N ALA A 71 -3.35 -12.18 -3.64
CA ALA A 71 -4.12 -12.68 -2.52
C ALA A 71 -3.88 -11.82 -1.25
N PRO A 72 -4.69 -11.97 -0.18
CA PRO A 72 -4.48 -11.24 1.08
C PRO A 72 -3.09 -11.44 1.70
N ASP A 73 -2.49 -12.63 1.53
CA ASP A 73 -1.14 -12.97 1.99
C ASP A 73 -0.03 -12.46 1.05
N ALA A 74 -0.41 -11.68 0.04
CA ALA A 74 0.46 -11.14 -0.99
C ALA A 74 1.05 -12.16 -1.98
N SER A 75 0.62 -13.40 -1.98
CA SER A 75 0.93 -14.37 -3.03
C SER A 75 0.28 -13.98 -4.36
N ILE A 76 0.85 -14.47 -5.48
CA ILE A 76 0.27 -14.27 -6.82
C ILE A 76 -0.71 -15.40 -7.12
N GLU A 77 -1.92 -15.00 -7.51
CA GLU A 77 -2.98 -15.90 -7.98
C GLU A 77 -3.34 -15.64 -9.45
N PRO A 78 -3.88 -16.66 -10.16
CA PRO A 78 -4.55 -16.46 -11.44
C PRO A 78 -5.69 -15.41 -11.35
N GLY A 79 -5.60 -14.39 -12.21
CA GLY A 79 -6.64 -13.37 -12.40
C GLY A 79 -7.53 -13.70 -13.60
N LEU A 80 -7.51 -12.85 -14.63
CA LEU A 80 -8.17 -13.10 -15.92
C LEU A 80 -7.52 -14.26 -16.68
N ALA A 81 -6.21 -14.46 -16.52
CA ALA A 81 -5.56 -15.69 -16.96
C ALA A 81 -5.82 -16.80 -15.95
N GLU A 82 -6.22 -17.99 -16.42
CA GLU A 82 -6.35 -19.17 -15.57
C GLU A 82 -4.99 -19.85 -15.32
N ARG A 83 -4.03 -19.69 -16.26
CA ARG A 83 -2.67 -20.17 -16.19
C ARG A 83 -1.76 -19.39 -17.14
N TRP A 84 -0.47 -19.52 -16.95
CA TRP A 84 0.55 -18.99 -17.88
C TRP A 84 1.75 -19.92 -17.95
N GLU A 85 2.49 -19.81 -19.04
CA GLU A 85 3.71 -20.54 -19.32
C GLU A 85 4.84 -19.54 -19.55
N ILE A 86 6.06 -19.91 -19.17
CA ILE A 86 7.25 -19.07 -19.31
C ILE A 86 8.24 -19.87 -20.14
N SER A 87 8.82 -19.25 -21.19
CA SER A 87 9.87 -19.87 -21.99
C SER A 87 11.14 -20.13 -21.17
N ASP A 88 11.97 -21.07 -21.60
CA ASP A 88 13.19 -21.48 -20.89
C ASP A 88 14.19 -20.34 -20.69
N ASP A 89 14.20 -19.35 -21.61
CA ASP A 89 15.02 -18.15 -21.51
C ASP A 89 14.39 -17.04 -20.62
N GLY A 90 13.17 -17.26 -20.09
CA GLY A 90 12.46 -16.32 -19.25
C GLY A 90 11.96 -15.06 -19.96
N LEU A 91 12.01 -15.02 -21.30
CA LEU A 91 11.65 -13.83 -22.09
C LEU A 91 10.20 -13.81 -22.54
N GLN A 92 9.56 -14.97 -22.74
CA GLN A 92 8.20 -15.03 -23.26
C GLN A 92 7.25 -15.61 -22.23
N TYR A 93 6.13 -14.92 -22.03
CA TYR A 93 5.01 -15.33 -21.19
C TYR A 93 3.79 -15.55 -22.06
N THR A 94 3.21 -16.76 -22.02
CA THR A 94 1.97 -17.10 -22.71
C THR A 94 0.86 -17.26 -21.69
N PHE A 95 -0.09 -16.33 -21.67
CA PHE A 95 -1.24 -16.33 -20.76
C PHE A 95 -2.46 -16.91 -21.47
N HIS A 96 -3.16 -17.84 -20.81
CA HIS A 96 -4.41 -18.42 -21.27
C HIS A 96 -5.56 -17.81 -20.47
N LEU A 97 -6.45 -17.08 -21.13
CA LEU A 97 -7.57 -16.39 -20.49
C LEU A 97 -8.66 -17.38 -20.09
N ARG A 98 -9.34 -17.08 -18.99
CA ARG A 98 -10.54 -17.79 -18.56
C ARG A 98 -11.65 -17.63 -19.59
N SER A 99 -12.38 -18.70 -19.86
CA SER A 99 -13.56 -18.65 -20.69
C SER A 99 -14.75 -18.04 -19.95
N GLY A 100 -15.63 -17.31 -20.67
CA GLY A 100 -16.89 -16.81 -20.15
C GLY A 100 -16.79 -15.62 -19.20
N VAL A 101 -15.62 -14.99 -19.07
CA VAL A 101 -15.48 -13.73 -18.30
C VAL A 101 -16.20 -12.61 -19.02
N GLN A 102 -16.96 -11.82 -18.27
CA GLN A 102 -17.70 -10.66 -18.80
C GLN A 102 -17.31 -9.39 -18.04
N PHE A 103 -17.28 -8.28 -18.74
CA PHE A 103 -17.28 -6.96 -18.14
C PHE A 103 -18.61 -6.67 -17.43
N HIS A 104 -18.65 -5.65 -16.59
CA HIS A 104 -19.83 -5.26 -15.81
C HIS A 104 -21.06 -4.93 -16.67
N ASP A 105 -20.87 -4.56 -17.93
CA ASP A 105 -21.91 -4.26 -18.90
C ASP A 105 -22.32 -5.47 -19.76
N GLY A 106 -21.76 -6.65 -19.51
CA GLY A 106 -22.09 -7.89 -20.17
C GLY A 106 -21.27 -8.20 -21.43
N ARG A 107 -20.39 -7.30 -21.89
CA ARG A 107 -19.46 -7.60 -22.99
C ARG A 107 -18.50 -8.72 -22.59
N ALA A 108 -18.23 -9.66 -23.50
CA ALA A 108 -17.28 -10.74 -23.26
C ALA A 108 -15.84 -10.18 -23.26
N LEU A 109 -15.01 -10.70 -22.33
CA LEU A 109 -13.56 -10.47 -22.33
C LEU A 109 -12.93 -11.32 -23.46
N VAL A 110 -12.05 -10.69 -24.24
CA VAL A 110 -11.17 -11.34 -25.23
C VAL A 110 -9.75 -10.80 -25.10
N ALA A 111 -8.77 -11.54 -25.65
CA ALA A 111 -7.36 -11.24 -25.48
C ALA A 111 -6.93 -9.86 -26.05
N SER A 112 -7.61 -9.36 -27.09
CA SER A 112 -7.37 -8.02 -27.62
C SER A 112 -7.60 -6.91 -26.59
N HIS A 113 -8.54 -7.07 -25.64
CA HIS A 113 -8.75 -6.09 -24.58
C HIS A 113 -7.52 -5.92 -23.67
N VAL A 114 -6.74 -6.99 -23.45
CA VAL A 114 -5.47 -6.90 -22.70
C VAL A 114 -4.45 -6.05 -23.46
N VAL A 115 -4.30 -6.32 -24.75
CA VAL A 115 -3.38 -5.58 -25.62
C VAL A 115 -3.72 -4.09 -25.66
N GLU A 116 -5.02 -3.78 -25.86
CA GLU A 116 -5.47 -2.38 -25.93
C GLU A 116 -5.38 -1.67 -24.58
N SER A 117 -5.66 -2.37 -23.48
CA SER A 117 -5.48 -1.81 -22.12
C SER A 117 -4.03 -1.41 -21.86
N PHE A 118 -3.06 -2.24 -22.25
CA PHE A 118 -1.65 -1.93 -22.07
C PHE A 118 -1.18 -0.81 -23.00
N ARG A 119 -1.66 -0.80 -24.25
CA ARG A 119 -1.43 0.33 -25.17
C ARG A 119 -1.94 1.64 -24.60
N ARG A 120 -3.16 1.64 -24.04
CA ARG A 120 -3.77 2.82 -23.43
C ARG A 120 -2.95 3.36 -22.25
N VAL A 121 -2.43 2.49 -21.39
CA VAL A 121 -1.55 2.89 -20.27
C VAL A 121 -0.24 3.48 -20.77
N LEU A 122 0.31 2.90 -21.83
CA LEU A 122 1.60 3.27 -22.41
C LEU A 122 1.51 4.39 -23.47
N ASP A 123 0.30 4.87 -23.79
CA ASP A 123 0.11 5.94 -24.78
C ASP A 123 0.93 7.19 -24.39
N PRO A 124 1.77 7.72 -25.30
CA PRO A 124 2.59 8.92 -25.02
C PRO A 124 1.77 10.14 -24.63
N THR A 125 0.50 10.19 -25.02
CA THR A 125 -0.44 11.27 -24.67
C THR A 125 -1.14 11.03 -23.33
N SER A 126 -0.98 9.84 -22.73
CA SER A 126 -1.58 9.49 -21.46
C SER A 126 -1.03 10.38 -20.33
N THR A 127 -1.93 11.02 -19.60
CA THR A 127 -1.59 11.85 -18.43
C THR A 127 -1.45 11.02 -17.14
N GLY A 128 -1.62 9.71 -17.20
CA GLY A 128 -1.62 8.79 -16.04
C GLY A 128 -0.26 8.61 -15.35
N GLY A 129 0.83 8.71 -16.11
CA GLY A 129 2.21 8.78 -15.59
C GLY A 129 2.78 7.53 -14.92
N ARG A 130 2.07 6.40 -14.89
CA ARG A 130 2.49 5.16 -14.19
C ARG A 130 2.66 3.92 -15.09
N GLY A 131 3.05 4.09 -16.35
CA GLY A 131 3.31 2.97 -17.28
C GLY A 131 4.50 2.07 -16.91
N TRP A 132 5.32 2.44 -15.92
CA TRP A 132 6.56 1.75 -15.60
C TRP A 132 6.44 0.24 -15.31
N PRO A 133 5.33 -0.31 -14.74
CA PRO A 133 5.19 -1.76 -14.56
C PRO A 133 5.14 -2.55 -15.88
N LEU A 134 4.77 -1.88 -16.96
CA LEU A 134 4.71 -2.46 -18.30
C LEU A 134 5.97 -2.21 -19.14
N TYR A 135 6.92 -1.37 -18.68
CA TYR A 135 8.17 -1.10 -19.40
C TYR A 135 9.07 -2.33 -19.63
N PRO A 136 9.01 -3.41 -18.84
CA PRO A 136 9.73 -4.63 -19.18
C PRO A 136 9.28 -5.28 -20.50
N ILE A 137 8.07 -5.01 -20.97
CA ILE A 137 7.56 -5.51 -22.25
C ILE A 137 8.40 -4.93 -23.40
N ARG A 138 8.81 -5.78 -24.32
CA ARG A 138 9.65 -5.38 -25.47
C ARG A 138 9.01 -4.24 -26.26
N GLY A 139 9.77 -3.16 -26.44
CA GLY A 139 9.33 -1.96 -27.14
C GLY A 139 8.44 -1.00 -26.32
N ALA A 140 7.99 -1.38 -25.11
CA ALA A 140 7.02 -0.60 -24.33
C ALA A 140 7.56 0.78 -23.94
N ARG A 141 8.81 0.87 -23.49
CA ARG A 141 9.43 2.15 -23.12
C ARG A 141 9.52 3.09 -24.33
N GLY A 142 9.98 2.57 -25.49
CA GLY A 142 10.06 3.36 -26.70
C GLY A 142 8.70 3.83 -27.20
N TYR A 143 7.67 2.98 -27.07
CA TYR A 143 6.28 3.34 -27.37
C TYR A 143 5.78 4.44 -26.44
N SER A 144 5.95 4.31 -25.12
CA SER A 144 5.54 5.31 -24.14
C SER A 144 6.26 6.66 -24.28
N GLU A 145 7.47 6.66 -24.79
CA GLU A 145 8.24 7.88 -25.08
C GLU A 145 7.96 8.46 -26.49
N GLY A 146 7.04 7.87 -27.24
CA GLY A 146 6.71 8.28 -28.62
C GLY A 146 7.80 8.00 -29.66
N LYS A 147 8.78 7.16 -29.31
CA LYS A 147 9.88 6.76 -30.22
C LYS A 147 9.49 5.62 -31.15
N ASN A 148 8.57 4.77 -30.72
CA ASN A 148 8.01 3.66 -31.48
C ASN A 148 6.54 3.93 -31.78
N THR A 149 6.07 3.50 -32.98
CA THR A 149 4.65 3.62 -33.38
C THR A 149 3.83 2.38 -33.05
N SER A 150 4.49 1.27 -32.65
CA SER A 150 3.86 -0.01 -32.31
C SER A 150 4.42 -0.56 -31.00
N LEU A 151 3.61 -1.37 -30.33
CA LEU A 151 3.95 -2.14 -29.14
C LEU A 151 3.97 -3.63 -29.53
N ASP A 152 5.10 -4.07 -30.08
CA ASP A 152 5.23 -5.42 -30.67
C ASP A 152 5.51 -6.51 -29.63
N GLY A 153 5.85 -6.12 -28.39
CA GLY A 153 6.11 -7.05 -27.28
C GLY A 153 4.85 -7.70 -26.70
N ILE A 154 3.66 -7.33 -27.13
CA ILE A 154 2.41 -7.95 -26.69
C ILE A 154 1.50 -8.20 -27.88
N VAL A 155 1.00 -9.44 -28.01
CA VAL A 155 0.10 -9.86 -29.09
C VAL A 155 -1.01 -10.77 -28.56
N ALA A 156 -2.16 -10.74 -29.24
CA ALA A 156 -3.27 -11.66 -29.04
C ALA A 156 -3.42 -12.52 -30.31
N PRO A 157 -2.83 -13.73 -30.37
CA PRO A 157 -2.91 -14.59 -31.55
C PRO A 157 -4.33 -15.15 -31.79
N ASP A 158 -5.13 -15.22 -30.76
CA ASP A 158 -6.56 -15.57 -30.76
C ASP A 158 -7.30 -14.89 -29.61
N ASP A 159 -8.61 -15.12 -29.47
CA ASP A 159 -9.46 -14.46 -28.46
C ASP A 159 -9.16 -14.88 -27.01
N SER A 160 -8.40 -15.95 -26.80
CA SER A 160 -8.15 -16.57 -25.49
C SER A 160 -6.69 -16.55 -25.05
N THR A 161 -5.78 -16.14 -25.94
CA THR A 161 -4.34 -16.22 -25.70
C THR A 161 -3.69 -14.84 -25.79
N VAL A 162 -2.87 -14.48 -24.78
CA VAL A 162 -2.02 -13.28 -24.78
C VAL A 162 -0.57 -13.73 -24.67
N VAL A 163 0.26 -13.29 -25.62
CA VAL A 163 1.71 -13.55 -25.60
C VAL A 163 2.43 -12.24 -25.33
N ILE A 164 3.25 -12.24 -24.27
CA ILE A 164 4.05 -11.08 -23.87
C ILE A 164 5.53 -11.46 -23.94
N THR A 165 6.31 -10.65 -24.65
CA THR A 165 7.76 -10.81 -24.75
C THR A 165 8.44 -9.66 -24.01
N LEU A 166 9.41 -9.98 -23.16
CA LEU A 166 10.18 -9.01 -22.36
C LEU A 166 11.48 -8.61 -23.09
N GLU A 167 12.02 -7.44 -22.70
CA GLU A 167 13.37 -7.00 -23.12
C GLU A 167 14.46 -7.86 -22.47
N GLU A 168 14.28 -8.27 -21.23
CA GLU A 168 15.16 -9.12 -20.45
C GLU A 168 14.36 -9.99 -19.47
N PRO A 169 14.90 -11.14 -19.03
CA PRO A 169 14.21 -11.98 -18.05
C PRO A 169 13.92 -11.20 -16.77
N LEU A 170 12.70 -11.33 -16.23
CA LEU A 170 12.26 -10.61 -15.03
C LEU A 170 11.34 -11.50 -14.20
N ALA A 171 11.87 -12.08 -13.13
CA ALA A 171 11.14 -13.03 -12.29
C ALA A 171 9.88 -12.43 -11.61
N ILE A 172 9.89 -11.12 -11.34
CA ILE A 172 8.76 -10.41 -10.73
C ILE A 172 7.66 -10.00 -11.73
N PHE A 173 7.83 -10.26 -13.02
CA PHE A 173 6.89 -9.76 -14.04
C PHE A 173 5.42 -10.13 -13.76
N PRO A 174 5.06 -11.35 -13.31
CA PRO A 174 3.69 -11.66 -12.91
C PRO A 174 3.17 -10.78 -11.75
N LYS A 175 4.04 -10.32 -10.84
CA LYS A 175 3.67 -9.39 -9.76
C LYS A 175 3.37 -7.99 -10.30
N LEU A 176 4.08 -7.55 -11.33
CA LEU A 176 3.80 -6.26 -12.00
C LEU A 176 2.45 -6.28 -12.71
N LEU A 177 2.05 -7.43 -13.27
CA LEU A 177 0.74 -7.62 -13.91
C LEU A 177 -0.44 -7.71 -12.93
N ALA A 178 -0.18 -7.87 -11.63
CA ALA A 178 -1.18 -7.80 -10.55
C ALA A 178 -1.39 -6.38 -10.02
N MET A 179 -0.56 -5.41 -10.46
CA MET A 179 -0.72 -4.02 -10.04
C MET A 179 -1.95 -3.37 -10.68
N PRO A 180 -2.59 -2.42 -9.99
CA PRO A 180 -3.81 -1.76 -10.48
C PRO A 180 -3.70 -1.22 -11.91
N VAL A 181 -2.55 -0.66 -12.28
CA VAL A 181 -2.30 -0.09 -13.62
C VAL A 181 -2.34 -1.13 -14.75
N ALA A 182 -2.10 -2.41 -14.44
CA ALA A 182 -2.16 -3.52 -15.41
C ALA A 182 -3.55 -4.16 -15.50
N SER A 183 -4.57 -3.53 -14.92
CA SER A 183 -5.97 -3.98 -15.03
C SER A 183 -6.50 -3.85 -16.46
N VAL A 184 -7.37 -4.79 -16.83
CA VAL A 184 -7.96 -4.83 -18.17
C VAL A 184 -9.27 -4.05 -18.20
N VAL A 185 -9.40 -3.18 -19.19
CA VAL A 185 -10.58 -2.34 -19.45
C VAL A 185 -11.21 -2.69 -20.79
N PRO A 186 -12.52 -2.47 -20.96
CA PRO A 186 -13.17 -2.68 -22.26
C PRO A 186 -12.76 -1.61 -23.27
N ASP A 187 -12.99 -1.90 -24.55
CA ASP A 187 -12.82 -0.94 -25.62
C ASP A 187 -13.66 0.32 -25.38
N GLY A 188 -13.13 1.48 -25.78
CA GLY A 188 -13.82 2.77 -25.66
C GLY A 188 -13.67 3.43 -24.29
N ALA A 189 -12.72 3.01 -23.46
CA ALA A 189 -12.37 3.69 -22.21
C ALA A 189 -11.78 5.09 -22.50
N GLY A 190 -12.66 6.12 -22.53
CA GLY A 190 -12.31 7.53 -22.81
C GLY A 190 -11.87 8.32 -21.58
N GLU A 191 -11.91 9.67 -21.70
CA GLU A 191 -11.45 10.59 -20.63
C GLU A 191 -12.27 10.47 -19.34
N ASP A 192 -13.60 10.26 -19.47
CA ASP A 192 -14.53 10.14 -18.34
C ASP A 192 -14.59 8.73 -17.73
N PHE A 193 -13.72 7.82 -18.17
CA PHE A 193 -13.76 6.43 -17.74
C PHE A 193 -13.61 6.27 -16.22
N GLY A 194 -12.85 7.17 -15.59
CA GLY A 194 -12.67 7.19 -14.14
C GLY A 194 -13.92 7.50 -13.34
N GLU A 195 -14.92 8.17 -13.93
CA GLU A 195 -16.21 8.49 -13.30
C GLU A 195 -17.25 7.38 -13.47
N LYS A 196 -17.11 6.59 -14.53
CA LYS A 196 -18.04 5.50 -14.89
C LYS A 196 -17.27 4.25 -15.28
N PRO A 197 -16.49 3.70 -14.34
CA PRO A 197 -15.63 2.56 -14.62
C PRO A 197 -16.44 1.30 -14.92
N ILE A 198 -16.02 0.58 -15.94
CA ILE A 198 -16.57 -0.72 -16.34
C ILE A 198 -15.39 -1.71 -16.31
N GLY A 199 -15.40 -2.64 -15.38
CA GLY A 199 -14.36 -3.66 -15.23
C GLY A 199 -14.93 -5.06 -15.23
N THR A 200 -14.11 -6.02 -14.82
CA THR A 200 -14.45 -7.44 -14.67
C THR A 200 -14.56 -7.87 -13.21
N GLY A 201 -14.25 -6.95 -12.29
CA GLY A 201 -14.06 -7.22 -10.87
C GLY A 201 -15.29 -7.70 -10.10
N PRO A 202 -15.11 -8.09 -8.83
CA PRO A 202 -16.20 -8.58 -7.97
C PRO A 202 -17.23 -7.52 -7.62
N TRP A 203 -16.93 -6.25 -7.82
CA TRP A 203 -17.78 -5.13 -7.45
C TRP A 203 -18.02 -4.20 -8.64
N LYS A 204 -19.22 -3.61 -8.71
CA LYS A 204 -19.66 -2.61 -9.68
C LYS A 204 -19.85 -1.28 -8.98
N LEU A 205 -19.39 -0.18 -9.57
CA LEU A 205 -19.63 1.16 -9.02
C LEU A 205 -21.14 1.47 -9.06
N VAL A 206 -21.65 1.94 -7.93
CA VAL A 206 -23.03 2.43 -7.79
C VAL A 206 -23.06 3.95 -7.70
N GLU A 207 -22.22 4.50 -6.80
CA GLU A 207 -22.15 5.93 -6.55
C GLU A 207 -20.74 6.28 -6.00
N TRP A 208 -20.22 7.39 -6.46
CA TRP A 208 -19.04 8.02 -5.88
C TRP A 208 -19.41 9.43 -5.45
N ARG A 209 -19.51 9.63 -4.15
CA ARG A 209 -19.69 10.95 -3.55
C ARG A 209 -18.36 11.42 -3.01
N HIS A 210 -17.77 12.38 -3.69
CA HIS A 210 -16.48 12.94 -3.33
C HIS A 210 -16.46 13.39 -1.87
N ASP A 211 -15.33 13.13 -1.19
CA ASP A 211 -15.08 13.45 0.22
C ASP A 211 -16.04 12.80 1.23
N ASP A 212 -16.90 11.86 0.81
CA ASP A 212 -17.86 11.16 1.67
C ASP A 212 -17.74 9.62 1.56
N TYR A 213 -17.97 9.04 0.36
CA TYR A 213 -17.86 7.60 0.17
C TYR A 213 -17.79 7.18 -1.31
N VAL A 214 -17.29 5.95 -1.50
CA VAL A 214 -17.47 5.20 -2.74
C VAL A 214 -18.33 3.97 -2.44
N LYS A 215 -19.45 3.79 -3.14
CA LYS A 215 -20.40 2.71 -2.97
C LYS A 215 -20.38 1.75 -4.13
N PHE A 216 -20.32 0.46 -3.80
CA PHE A 216 -20.24 -0.63 -4.76
C PHE A 216 -21.37 -1.64 -4.54
N ALA A 217 -21.91 -2.21 -5.61
CA ALA A 217 -22.77 -3.39 -5.59
C ALA A 217 -21.99 -4.62 -6.02
N ARG A 218 -22.31 -5.79 -5.47
CA ARG A 218 -21.67 -7.02 -5.88
C ARG A 218 -21.92 -7.35 -7.35
N ASN A 219 -20.93 -7.94 -8.00
CA ASN A 219 -21.06 -8.50 -9.34
C ASN A 219 -21.50 -9.97 -9.23
N GLU A 220 -22.78 -10.22 -9.49
CA GLU A 220 -23.39 -11.56 -9.42
C GLU A 220 -22.71 -12.57 -10.39
N SER A 221 -22.19 -12.06 -11.51
CA SER A 221 -21.56 -12.86 -12.55
C SER A 221 -20.03 -12.93 -12.41
N TYR A 222 -19.48 -12.57 -11.24
CA TYR A 222 -18.03 -12.57 -11.06
C TYR A 222 -17.46 -13.98 -11.21
N PHE A 223 -16.47 -14.15 -12.07
CA PHE A 223 -15.87 -15.45 -12.38
C PHE A 223 -15.20 -16.14 -11.18
N GLY A 224 -14.77 -15.37 -10.18
CA GLY A 224 -14.22 -15.86 -8.92
C GLY A 224 -15.26 -16.17 -7.84
N GLY A 225 -16.55 -16.12 -8.19
CA GLY A 225 -17.68 -16.24 -7.26
C GLY A 225 -18.15 -14.87 -6.75
N ALA A 226 -19.46 -14.66 -6.76
CA ALA A 226 -20.06 -13.41 -6.30
C ALA A 226 -19.73 -13.17 -4.81
N PRO A 227 -19.43 -11.91 -4.40
CA PRO A 227 -19.32 -11.57 -2.99
C PRO A 227 -20.58 -11.94 -2.20
N SER A 228 -20.41 -12.38 -0.96
CA SER A 228 -21.55 -12.75 -0.09
C SER A 228 -22.31 -11.53 0.44
N VAL A 229 -21.69 -10.36 0.42
CA VAL A 229 -22.27 -9.08 0.83
C VAL A 229 -22.83 -8.38 -0.41
N ASP A 230 -24.02 -7.78 -0.31
CA ASP A 230 -24.68 -7.15 -1.46
C ASP A 230 -24.06 -5.80 -1.82
N THR A 231 -23.66 -5.03 -0.80
CA THR A 231 -23.13 -3.67 -0.94
C THR A 231 -21.87 -3.50 -0.11
N LEU A 232 -20.86 -2.87 -0.71
CA LEU A 232 -19.65 -2.40 -0.02
C LEU A 232 -19.64 -0.86 -0.07
N VAL A 233 -19.42 -0.22 1.07
CA VAL A 233 -19.26 1.23 1.18
C VAL A 233 -17.88 1.53 1.72
N ALA A 234 -17.04 2.16 0.93
CA ALA A 234 -15.77 2.72 1.35
C ALA A 234 -16.01 4.13 1.89
N ARG A 235 -16.03 4.29 3.24
CA ARG A 235 -16.32 5.56 3.91
C ARG A 235 -15.07 6.40 4.04
N ILE A 236 -15.18 7.67 3.70
CA ILE A 236 -14.14 8.69 3.87
C ILE A 236 -14.49 9.49 5.11
N ILE A 237 -13.75 9.29 6.20
CA ILE A 237 -13.96 9.97 7.47
C ILE A 237 -12.63 10.59 7.91
N PRO A 238 -12.36 11.85 7.54
CA PRO A 238 -11.07 12.49 7.79
C PRO A 238 -10.73 12.66 9.27
N GLU A 239 -11.76 12.81 10.13
CA GLU A 239 -11.56 13.04 11.56
C GLU A 239 -11.58 11.69 12.32
N PRO A 240 -10.45 11.26 12.92
CA PRO A 240 -10.36 9.96 13.58
C PRO A 240 -11.36 9.74 14.73
N SER A 241 -11.69 10.79 15.49
CA SER A 241 -12.68 10.68 16.57
C SER A 241 -14.09 10.42 16.07
N THR A 242 -14.44 10.97 14.90
CA THR A 242 -15.71 10.70 14.22
C THR A 242 -15.75 9.26 13.71
N ALA A 243 -14.66 8.78 13.12
CA ALA A 243 -14.57 7.39 12.64
C ALA A 243 -14.73 6.38 13.80
N VAL A 244 -14.11 6.65 14.95
CA VAL A 244 -14.29 5.84 16.17
C VAL A 244 -15.73 5.86 16.65
N ALA A 245 -16.38 7.02 16.70
CA ALA A 245 -17.78 7.14 17.15
C ALA A 245 -18.74 6.40 16.17
N GLU A 246 -18.51 6.47 14.87
CA GLU A 246 -19.29 5.72 13.86
C GLU A 246 -19.06 4.20 13.99
N PHE A 247 -17.86 3.76 14.34
CA PHE A 247 -17.59 2.35 14.62
C PHE A 247 -18.29 1.88 15.92
N GLU A 248 -18.20 2.65 17.00
CA GLU A 248 -18.81 2.30 18.29
C GLU A 248 -20.34 2.26 18.24
N ASN A 249 -20.98 3.07 17.40
CA ASN A 249 -22.42 3.01 17.20
C ASN A 249 -22.85 1.96 16.15
N GLY A 250 -21.90 1.25 15.52
CA GLY A 250 -22.15 0.19 14.54
C GLY A 250 -22.47 0.68 13.12
N SER A 251 -22.18 1.95 12.80
CA SER A 251 -22.33 2.50 11.43
C SER A 251 -21.15 2.18 10.53
N VAL A 252 -19.98 1.89 11.11
CA VAL A 252 -18.77 1.41 10.45
C VAL A 252 -18.46 -0.01 10.92
N ASP A 253 -18.15 -0.91 10.01
CA ASP A 253 -17.85 -2.32 10.29
C ASP A 253 -16.36 -2.59 10.49
N ILE A 254 -15.50 -1.86 9.79
CA ILE A 254 -14.04 -1.98 9.88
C ILE A 254 -13.43 -0.59 9.96
N LEU A 255 -12.61 -0.38 10.99
CA LEU A 255 -11.98 0.89 11.32
C LEU A 255 -10.46 0.73 11.38
N TYR A 256 -9.71 1.62 10.75
CA TYR A 256 -8.27 1.78 11.01
C TYR A 256 -8.06 2.47 12.36
N ILE A 257 -7.18 1.91 13.19
CA ILE A 257 -6.84 2.51 14.49
C ILE A 257 -5.59 3.38 14.33
N PRO A 258 -5.67 4.69 14.54
CA PRO A 258 -4.51 5.59 14.53
C PRO A 258 -3.46 5.18 15.58
N GLU A 259 -2.21 5.56 15.33
CA GLU A 259 -1.06 5.18 16.17
C GLU A 259 -1.19 5.68 17.61
N ASP A 260 -1.66 6.90 17.78
CA ASP A 260 -1.84 7.55 19.09
C ASP A 260 -3.02 7.00 19.91
N GLN A 261 -3.90 6.24 19.29
CA GLN A 261 -5.04 5.61 19.95
C GLN A 261 -4.77 4.15 20.35
N THR A 262 -3.68 3.54 19.87
CA THR A 262 -3.36 2.13 20.12
C THR A 262 -3.45 1.75 21.60
N ALA A 263 -2.79 2.51 22.48
CA ALA A 263 -2.78 2.23 23.91
C ALA A 263 -4.18 2.31 24.56
N SER A 264 -5.03 3.23 24.11
CA SER A 264 -6.42 3.36 24.57
C SER A 264 -7.26 2.14 24.17
N TRP A 265 -7.10 1.67 22.95
CA TRP A 265 -7.82 0.49 22.46
C TRP A 265 -7.36 -0.81 23.13
N GLU A 266 -6.06 -0.99 23.33
CA GLU A 266 -5.49 -2.18 23.97
C GLU A 266 -5.74 -2.25 25.48
N SER A 267 -5.95 -1.13 26.16
CA SER A 267 -6.22 -1.07 27.60
C SER A 267 -7.65 -1.43 27.99
N THR A 268 -8.58 -1.39 27.05
CA THR A 268 -10.00 -1.69 27.26
C THR A 268 -10.30 -3.10 26.76
N PRO A 269 -10.65 -4.08 27.62
CA PRO A 269 -10.84 -5.47 27.19
C PRO A 269 -11.83 -5.64 26.03
N GLU A 270 -12.94 -4.89 26.06
CA GLU A 270 -13.99 -4.94 25.04
C GLU A 270 -13.47 -4.45 23.69
N ARG A 271 -12.73 -3.34 23.66
CA ARG A 271 -12.10 -2.81 22.43
C ARG A 271 -10.99 -3.71 21.95
N LYS A 272 -10.14 -4.21 22.85
CA LYS A 272 -9.04 -5.12 22.52
C LYS A 272 -9.52 -6.39 21.83
N ALA A 273 -10.68 -6.92 22.21
CA ALA A 273 -11.28 -8.10 21.60
C ALA A 273 -11.69 -7.89 20.13
N LEU A 274 -11.83 -6.64 19.68
CA LEU A 274 -12.19 -6.27 18.31
C LEU A 274 -10.95 -6.04 17.42
N LEU A 275 -9.75 -6.00 18.02
CA LEU A 275 -8.53 -5.66 17.29
C LEU A 275 -8.01 -6.85 16.46
N THR A 276 -7.60 -6.55 15.25
CA THR A 276 -6.84 -7.44 14.38
C THR A 276 -5.68 -6.68 13.75
N SER A 277 -4.54 -7.36 13.59
CA SER A 277 -3.32 -6.75 13.08
C SER A 277 -2.57 -7.71 12.17
N ALA A 278 -1.89 -7.15 11.16
CA ALA A 278 -0.94 -7.89 10.35
C ALA A 278 0.27 -7.01 9.99
N PRO A 279 1.44 -7.63 9.73
CA PRO A 279 2.57 -6.90 9.17
C PRO A 279 2.21 -6.31 7.81
N ALA A 280 2.41 -5.00 7.65
CA ALA A 280 2.31 -4.35 6.36
C ALA A 280 3.67 -4.41 5.63
N LEU A 281 3.64 -4.40 4.30
CA LEU A 281 4.84 -4.20 3.49
C LEU A 281 5.25 -2.72 3.51
N ARG A 282 5.52 -2.21 4.72
CA ARG A 282 5.81 -0.79 4.97
C ARG A 282 7.06 -0.64 5.82
N LEU A 283 8.03 0.08 5.29
CA LEU A 283 9.29 0.42 5.94
C LEU A 283 9.30 1.92 6.30
N TRP A 284 9.58 2.26 7.55
CA TRP A 284 9.94 3.61 7.95
C TRP A 284 11.46 3.77 7.97
N TYR A 285 11.96 4.85 7.38
CA TYR A 285 13.38 5.03 7.20
C TYR A 285 13.80 6.50 7.15
N ILE A 286 15.09 6.73 7.35
CA ILE A 286 15.74 8.00 7.01
C ILE A 286 16.56 7.79 5.73
N GLY A 287 16.19 8.51 4.67
CA GLY A 287 17.06 8.67 3.50
C GLY A 287 18.21 9.59 3.87
N VAL A 288 19.43 9.12 3.69
CA VAL A 288 20.67 9.87 4.01
C VAL A 288 21.36 10.20 2.69
N ASN A 289 21.39 11.45 2.30
CA ASN A 289 22.00 11.85 1.02
C ASN A 289 23.54 11.74 1.09
N VAL A 290 24.07 10.64 0.56
CA VAL A 290 25.49 10.31 0.62
C VAL A 290 26.39 11.26 -0.19
N LYS A 291 25.83 12.18 -0.97
CA LYS A 291 26.57 13.18 -1.76
C LYS A 291 26.75 14.52 -1.02
N ARG A 292 26.15 14.68 0.17
CA ARG A 292 26.11 15.98 0.85
C ARG A 292 27.04 16.05 2.06
N GLY A 293 28.00 16.98 1.99
CA GLY A 293 28.86 17.38 3.11
C GLY A 293 29.41 16.19 3.92
N PRO A 294 29.24 16.21 5.25
CA PRO A 294 29.77 15.16 6.12
C PRO A 294 29.11 13.79 5.90
N LEU A 295 27.92 13.73 5.28
CA LEU A 295 27.18 12.49 5.02
C LEU A 295 27.84 11.60 3.95
N ALA A 296 28.82 12.11 3.21
CA ALA A 296 29.62 11.33 2.28
C ALA A 296 30.48 10.28 3.02
N ASP A 297 30.87 10.54 4.27
CA ASP A 297 31.61 9.58 5.10
C ASP A 297 30.67 8.57 5.77
N ALA A 298 30.90 7.28 5.52
CA ALA A 298 30.09 6.21 6.09
C ALA A 298 30.09 6.22 7.63
N ARG A 299 31.19 6.66 8.26
CA ARG A 299 31.29 6.75 9.73
C ARG A 299 30.32 7.77 10.30
N VAL A 300 30.11 8.91 9.60
CA VAL A 300 29.09 9.91 9.98
C VAL A 300 27.68 9.31 9.86
N ARG A 301 27.39 8.56 8.78
CA ARG A 301 26.10 7.89 8.62
C ARG A 301 25.87 6.82 9.68
N GLN A 302 26.89 6.04 10.02
CA GLN A 302 26.84 5.08 11.14
C GLN A 302 26.64 5.79 12.49
N ALA A 303 27.27 6.95 12.70
CA ALA A 303 27.02 7.75 13.89
C ALA A 303 25.55 8.18 14.02
N ILE A 304 24.92 8.61 12.92
CA ILE A 304 23.50 8.93 12.88
C ILE A 304 22.66 7.70 13.25
N ALA A 305 23.00 6.52 12.70
CA ALA A 305 22.29 5.28 12.97
C ALA A 305 22.35 4.87 14.46
N HIS A 306 23.52 5.00 15.10
CA HIS A 306 23.70 4.71 16.53
C HIS A 306 23.15 5.80 17.46
N ALA A 307 22.89 7.02 16.95
CA ALA A 307 22.37 8.11 17.74
C ALA A 307 20.83 8.13 17.86
N ILE A 308 20.10 7.28 17.14
CA ILE A 308 18.64 7.27 17.14
C ILE A 308 18.12 6.07 17.95
N ASP A 309 17.35 6.34 19.01
CA ASP A 309 16.61 5.30 19.74
C ASP A 309 15.30 4.95 19.01
N ALA A 310 15.43 4.16 17.94
CA ALA A 310 14.29 3.72 17.14
C ALA A 310 13.30 2.87 17.97
N LYS A 311 13.78 2.15 19.00
CA LYS A 311 12.89 1.36 19.87
C LYS A 311 12.00 2.24 20.71
N THR A 312 12.53 3.28 21.34
CA THR A 312 11.73 4.23 22.12
C THR A 312 10.72 4.95 21.22
N ILE A 313 11.12 5.33 20.00
CA ILE A 313 10.21 5.93 19.02
C ILE A 313 9.05 4.96 18.70
N LEU A 314 9.36 3.72 18.35
CA LEU A 314 8.35 2.70 18.02
C LEU A 314 7.39 2.48 19.20
N ASP A 315 7.92 2.27 20.40
CA ASP A 315 7.11 1.93 21.59
C ASP A 315 6.26 3.11 22.07
N ARG A 316 6.79 4.33 22.05
CA ARG A 316 6.14 5.49 22.69
C ARG A 316 5.33 6.35 21.75
N LEU A 317 5.73 6.45 20.49
CA LEU A 317 5.07 7.33 19.51
C LEU A 317 4.18 6.57 18.53
N LEU A 318 4.46 5.27 18.32
CA LEU A 318 3.75 4.43 17.37
C LEU A 318 3.05 3.22 18.03
N GLY A 319 2.89 3.26 19.37
CA GLY A 319 2.15 2.26 20.13
C GLY A 319 2.75 0.86 20.09
N GLY A 320 4.06 0.70 19.82
CA GLY A 320 4.72 -0.60 19.72
C GLY A 320 4.32 -1.43 18.50
N ARG A 321 3.67 -0.83 17.51
CA ARG A 321 3.09 -1.51 16.33
C ARG A 321 4.15 -1.81 15.29
N GLY A 322 4.84 -2.93 15.43
CA GLY A 322 5.85 -3.36 14.47
C GLY A 322 7.10 -3.92 15.12
N GLN A 323 8.18 -3.93 14.35
CA GLN A 323 9.49 -4.37 14.81
C GLN A 323 10.60 -3.49 14.24
N LEU A 324 11.73 -3.40 14.95
CA LEU A 324 12.90 -2.69 14.46
C LEU A 324 13.42 -3.33 13.16
N ALA A 325 13.83 -2.49 12.23
CA ALA A 325 14.36 -2.93 10.94
C ALA A 325 15.88 -3.07 10.99
N ALA A 326 16.37 -4.26 10.64
CA ALA A 326 17.80 -4.56 10.50
C ALA A 326 18.27 -4.54 9.04
N GLY A 327 17.44 -4.09 8.14
CA GLY A 327 17.62 -3.97 6.70
C GLY A 327 16.36 -3.39 6.08
N VAL A 328 16.29 -3.34 4.76
CA VAL A 328 15.13 -2.77 4.08
C VAL A 328 14.04 -3.79 3.74
N ILE A 329 14.36 -5.09 3.75
CA ILE A 329 13.43 -6.17 3.37
C ILE A 329 12.50 -6.50 4.53
N PRO A 330 11.15 -6.38 4.38
CA PRO A 330 10.18 -6.75 5.42
C PRO A 330 10.19 -8.23 5.79
N PRO A 331 9.79 -8.58 7.04
CA PRO A 331 9.81 -9.96 7.55
C PRO A 331 8.97 -10.97 6.78
N SER A 332 7.91 -10.52 6.12
CA SER A 332 7.01 -11.36 5.32
C SER A 332 7.53 -11.66 3.92
N LEU A 333 8.67 -11.10 3.51
CA LEU A 333 9.23 -11.29 2.16
C LEU A 333 10.44 -12.22 2.17
N GLU A 334 10.60 -12.94 1.06
CA GLU A 334 11.82 -13.68 0.75
C GLU A 334 13.03 -12.72 0.75
N GLY A 335 14.14 -13.16 1.35
CA GLY A 335 15.33 -12.30 1.50
C GLY A 335 15.41 -11.60 2.85
N PHE A 336 14.36 -11.59 3.68
CA PHE A 336 14.50 -11.13 5.06
C PHE A 336 15.53 -11.95 5.84
N ASP A 337 16.39 -11.27 6.58
CA ASP A 337 17.41 -11.90 7.43
C ASP A 337 17.09 -11.68 8.92
N ALA A 338 16.44 -12.67 9.53
CA ALA A 338 16.08 -12.62 10.95
C ALA A 338 17.31 -12.68 11.90
N SER A 339 18.50 -13.04 11.40
CA SER A 339 19.72 -13.11 12.21
C SER A 339 20.44 -11.77 12.33
N ARG A 340 20.12 -10.80 11.44
CA ARG A 340 20.74 -9.48 11.47
C ARG A 340 20.14 -8.63 12.58
N ALA A 341 21.00 -7.98 13.36
CA ALA A 341 20.56 -7.05 14.39
C ALA A 341 20.34 -5.64 13.82
N PRO A 342 19.32 -4.91 14.28
CA PRO A 342 19.18 -3.47 14.05
C PRO A 342 20.38 -2.70 14.63
N TYR A 343 20.58 -1.46 14.19
CA TYR A 343 21.57 -0.58 14.83
C TYR A 343 21.22 -0.38 16.30
N ALA A 344 22.20 -0.65 17.17
CA ALA A 344 22.06 -0.42 18.60
C ALA A 344 22.10 1.09 18.89
N PHE A 345 21.19 1.58 19.73
CA PHE A 345 21.27 2.94 20.26
C PHE A 345 22.48 3.05 21.19
N ASP A 346 23.48 3.85 20.80
CA ASP A 346 24.74 4.04 21.53
C ASP A 346 25.33 5.42 21.23
N ILE A 347 25.05 6.38 22.10
CA ILE A 347 25.55 7.77 21.99
C ILE A 347 27.08 7.84 22.09
N ALA A 348 27.71 6.98 22.90
CA ALA A 348 29.17 6.97 23.05
C ALA A 348 29.83 6.51 21.74
N ARG A 349 29.28 5.46 21.13
CA ARG A 349 29.70 4.97 19.81
C ARG A 349 29.52 6.01 18.72
N ALA A 350 28.36 6.69 18.71
CA ALA A 350 28.08 7.76 17.75
C ALA A 350 29.10 8.90 17.83
N LYS A 351 29.42 9.37 19.05
CA LYS A 351 30.46 10.39 19.27
C LYS A 351 31.86 9.93 18.81
N SER A 352 32.22 8.68 19.10
CA SER A 352 33.51 8.10 18.65
C SER A 352 33.60 8.11 17.12
N LEU A 353 32.54 7.64 16.43
CA LEU A 353 32.48 7.61 14.97
C LEU A 353 32.59 9.02 14.33
N LEU A 354 31.96 10.02 14.95
CA LEU A 354 32.09 11.42 14.50
C LEU A 354 33.52 11.92 14.67
N ALA A 355 34.15 11.63 15.81
CA ALA A 355 35.56 12.02 16.05
C ALA A 355 36.50 11.36 15.06
N ASP A 356 36.34 10.04 14.82
CA ASP A 356 37.11 9.25 13.86
C ASP A 356 36.94 9.76 12.42
N ALA A 357 35.77 10.32 12.10
CA ALA A 357 35.47 10.96 10.82
C ALA A 357 36.01 12.39 10.70
N GLY A 358 36.63 12.94 11.77
CA GLY A 358 37.18 14.31 11.79
C GLY A 358 36.21 15.38 12.30
N TYR A 359 35.11 14.98 12.92
CA TYR A 359 34.08 15.89 13.46
C TYR A 359 33.93 15.77 14.99
N PRO A 360 35.00 15.96 15.80
CA PRO A 360 34.94 15.79 17.26
C PRO A 360 33.99 16.81 17.94
N ASN A 361 33.67 17.92 17.28
CA ASN A 361 32.72 18.94 17.76
C ASN A 361 31.31 18.76 17.17
N GLY A 362 31.04 17.63 16.51
CA GLY A 362 29.77 17.31 15.87
C GLY A 362 29.59 17.93 14.48
N VAL A 363 28.40 17.74 13.92
CA VAL A 363 28.03 18.17 12.55
C VAL A 363 26.67 18.85 12.53
N ASP A 364 26.45 19.70 11.53
CA ASP A 364 25.17 20.34 11.25
C ASP A 364 24.52 19.66 10.05
N VAL A 365 23.22 19.27 10.17
CA VAL A 365 22.43 18.66 9.10
C VAL A 365 20.99 19.17 9.10
N GLU A 366 20.32 19.13 7.95
CA GLU A 366 18.88 19.35 7.86
C GLU A 366 18.14 18.02 7.82
N LEU A 367 17.08 17.87 8.65
CA LEU A 367 16.12 16.76 8.57
C LEU A 367 14.80 17.30 8.03
N TRP A 368 14.45 16.81 6.85
CA TRP A 368 13.21 17.15 6.18
C TRP A 368 12.14 16.10 6.45
N SER A 369 10.90 16.54 6.70
CA SER A 369 9.76 15.65 6.89
C SER A 369 8.45 16.29 6.40
N SER A 370 7.44 15.44 6.18
CA SER A 370 6.06 15.90 5.98
C SER A 370 5.56 16.63 7.24
N GLN A 371 4.70 17.62 7.06
CA GLN A 371 3.97 18.29 8.14
C GLN A 371 2.72 17.49 8.59
N THR A 372 2.39 16.39 7.90
CA THR A 372 1.26 15.50 8.23
C THR A 372 1.66 14.56 9.36
N ALA A 373 0.76 14.32 10.32
CA ALA A 373 0.97 13.34 11.37
C ALA A 373 1.24 11.92 10.77
N PRO A 374 2.12 11.11 11.40
CA PRO A 374 2.85 11.35 12.64
C PRO A 374 4.26 11.97 12.45
N PHE A 375 4.64 12.38 11.22
CA PHE A 375 6.00 12.79 10.87
C PHE A 375 6.60 13.91 11.75
N PRO A 376 5.88 15.00 12.12
CA PRO A 376 6.45 16.06 12.94
C PRO A 376 6.97 15.55 14.28
N ARG A 377 6.18 14.79 15.02
CA ARG A 377 6.54 14.24 16.33
C ARG A 377 7.73 13.29 16.25
N LEU A 378 7.79 12.48 15.19
CA LEU A 378 8.92 11.57 14.95
C LEU A 378 10.20 12.36 14.67
N ALA A 379 10.14 13.39 13.82
CA ALA A 379 11.30 14.23 13.47
C ALA A 379 11.83 15.01 14.69
N GLU A 380 10.95 15.56 15.54
CA GLU A 380 11.31 16.25 16.79
C GLU A 380 12.00 15.31 17.78
N SER A 381 11.49 14.07 17.93
CA SER A 381 12.11 13.05 18.77
C SER A 381 13.51 12.70 18.27
N MET A 382 13.67 12.50 16.96
CA MET A 382 14.98 12.23 16.34
C MET A 382 15.95 13.38 16.49
N GLN A 383 15.49 14.64 16.38
CA GLN A 383 16.32 15.83 16.63
C GLN A 383 16.91 15.79 18.05
N GLY A 384 16.09 15.41 19.05
CA GLY A 384 16.54 15.27 20.43
C GLY A 384 17.67 14.26 20.57
N PHE A 385 17.46 13.04 20.08
CA PHE A 385 18.46 11.96 20.15
C PHE A 385 19.75 12.30 19.40
N LEU A 386 19.65 12.84 18.21
CA LEU A 386 20.81 13.25 17.39
C LEU A 386 21.60 14.36 18.08
N GLY A 387 20.92 15.29 18.75
CA GLY A 387 21.54 16.37 19.52
C GLY A 387 22.44 15.88 20.65
N GLU A 388 22.06 14.78 21.34
CA GLU A 388 22.87 14.15 22.39
C GLU A 388 24.23 13.64 21.86
N ALA A 389 24.27 13.19 20.62
CA ALA A 389 25.49 12.74 19.95
C ALA A 389 26.34 13.90 19.37
N GLY A 390 25.85 15.15 19.42
CA GLY A 390 26.50 16.30 18.81
C GLY A 390 26.13 16.53 17.35
N ILE A 391 25.07 15.85 16.85
CA ILE A 391 24.52 16.06 15.52
C ILE A 391 23.42 17.11 15.64
N ARG A 392 23.72 18.36 15.22
CA ARG A 392 22.81 19.49 15.32
C ARG A 392 21.86 19.47 14.13
N VAL A 393 20.60 19.18 14.40
CA VAL A 393 19.57 19.03 13.37
C VAL A 393 18.72 20.29 13.25
N LYS A 394 18.65 20.84 12.03
CA LYS A 394 17.63 21.81 11.65
C LYS A 394 16.45 21.07 11.03
N LEU A 395 15.28 21.14 11.69
CA LEU A 395 14.04 20.56 11.14
C LEU A 395 13.46 21.44 10.04
N VAL A 396 13.05 20.79 8.94
CA VAL A 396 12.33 21.43 7.83
C VAL A 396 11.08 20.63 7.54
N GLN A 397 9.93 21.16 7.92
CA GLN A 397 8.62 20.53 7.75
C GLN A 397 7.83 21.24 6.65
N ARG A 398 7.36 20.51 5.65
CA ARG A 398 6.63 21.02 4.47
C ARG A 398 5.53 20.04 4.10
N ASP A 399 4.69 20.41 3.13
CA ASP A 399 3.79 19.46 2.50
C ASP A 399 4.57 18.31 1.83
N ALA A 400 3.93 17.14 1.76
CA ALA A 400 4.59 15.92 1.32
C ALA A 400 5.11 15.98 -0.13
N SER A 401 4.50 16.79 -1.01
CA SER A 401 4.95 16.94 -2.40
C SER A 401 6.24 17.77 -2.48
N SER A 402 6.31 18.88 -1.77
CA SER A 402 7.52 19.72 -1.68
C SER A 402 8.70 18.96 -1.08
N VAL A 403 8.46 18.16 -0.02
CA VAL A 403 9.51 17.31 0.58
C VAL A 403 10.02 16.27 -0.42
N ARG A 404 9.12 15.61 -1.15
CA ARG A 404 9.51 14.63 -2.18
C ARG A 404 10.29 15.26 -3.31
N GLU A 405 9.88 16.43 -3.78
CA GLU A 405 10.57 17.14 -4.86
C GLU A 405 11.98 17.54 -4.44
N ALA A 406 12.14 18.19 -3.29
CA ALA A 406 13.46 18.58 -2.77
C ALA A 406 14.40 17.37 -2.60
N ALA A 407 13.88 16.23 -2.10
CA ALA A 407 14.67 15.02 -1.95
C ALA A 407 15.09 14.43 -3.30
N ARG A 408 14.17 14.36 -4.28
CA ARG A 408 14.48 13.89 -5.64
C ARG A 408 15.55 14.72 -6.34
N ASN A 409 15.57 16.02 -6.06
CA ASN A 409 16.54 16.96 -6.60
C ASN A 409 17.87 16.98 -5.81
N GLY A 410 18.02 16.13 -4.78
CA GLY A 410 19.25 16.04 -3.97
C GLY A 410 19.48 17.27 -3.06
N GLN A 411 18.44 18.02 -2.75
CA GLN A 411 18.52 19.27 -2.00
C GLN A 411 18.50 19.09 -0.48
N VAL A 412 18.17 17.87 -0.01
CA VAL A 412 18.03 17.54 1.41
C VAL A 412 19.23 16.74 1.91
N ASP A 413 19.59 16.89 3.20
CA ASP A 413 20.62 16.10 3.85
C ASP A 413 20.02 14.76 4.33
N LEU A 414 19.01 14.85 5.19
CA LEU A 414 18.26 13.73 5.73
C LEU A 414 16.78 13.92 5.40
N ILE A 415 16.09 12.82 5.06
CA ILE A 415 14.64 12.82 4.86
C ILE A 415 14.00 11.69 5.66
N LEU A 416 13.04 12.03 6.53
CA LEU A 416 12.19 11.04 7.19
C LEU A 416 11.03 10.67 6.27
N LYS A 417 10.95 9.39 5.93
CA LYS A 417 9.95 8.84 5.02
C LYS A 417 9.50 7.45 5.44
N ASP A 418 8.41 7.02 4.81
CA ASP A 418 8.02 5.64 4.71
C ASP A 418 8.00 5.18 3.25
N TRP A 419 8.08 3.88 3.06
CA TRP A 419 7.89 3.19 1.80
C TRP A 419 6.83 2.11 1.98
N TYR A 420 5.75 2.20 1.26
CA TYR A 420 4.76 1.14 1.13
C TYR A 420 5.00 0.40 -0.18
N ALA A 421 5.10 -0.92 -0.13
CA ALA A 421 5.39 -1.70 -1.33
C ALA A 421 4.31 -1.54 -2.41
N ASP A 422 4.73 -1.34 -3.64
CA ASP A 422 3.86 -1.36 -4.82
C ASP A 422 3.49 -2.82 -5.18
N TYR A 423 4.38 -3.77 -4.91
CA TYR A 423 4.21 -5.23 -5.08
C TYR A 423 5.05 -6.00 -4.07
N PRO A 424 4.65 -7.22 -3.72
CA PRO A 424 5.25 -8.01 -2.63
C PRO A 424 6.52 -8.73 -3.09
N ASP A 425 7.63 -8.01 -3.15
CA ASP A 425 8.96 -8.56 -3.45
C ASP A 425 10.06 -7.74 -2.77
N ALA A 426 11.16 -8.40 -2.37
CA ALA A 426 12.35 -7.74 -1.84
C ALA A 426 12.92 -6.71 -2.82
N GLU A 427 12.77 -6.96 -4.12
CA GLU A 427 13.17 -6.06 -5.19
C GLU A 427 12.54 -4.68 -5.04
N ASN A 428 11.28 -4.59 -4.59
CA ASN A 428 10.56 -3.32 -4.41
C ASN A 428 11.13 -2.44 -3.29
N PHE A 429 11.95 -2.99 -2.42
CA PHE A 429 12.67 -2.24 -1.38
C PHE A 429 14.12 -1.96 -1.78
N LEU A 430 14.78 -2.89 -2.48
CA LEU A 430 16.18 -2.75 -2.83
C LEU A 430 16.39 -1.91 -4.10
N TYR A 431 15.67 -2.24 -5.19
CA TYR A 431 15.89 -1.60 -6.48
C TYR A 431 15.46 -0.12 -6.49
N PRO A 432 14.22 0.26 -6.15
CA PRO A 432 13.81 1.66 -6.20
C PRO A 432 14.49 2.52 -5.12
N LEU A 433 14.75 1.99 -3.92
CA LEU A 433 15.27 2.81 -2.83
C LEU A 433 16.79 2.97 -2.83
N LEU A 434 17.55 2.02 -3.39
CA LEU A 434 19.00 1.95 -3.19
C LEU A 434 19.81 1.77 -4.48
N HIS A 435 19.24 1.19 -5.56
CA HIS A 435 19.98 0.98 -6.80
C HIS A 435 20.32 2.31 -7.48
N SER A 436 21.55 2.47 -7.99
CA SER A 436 22.05 3.74 -8.53
C SER A 436 21.30 4.21 -9.80
N ALA A 437 20.70 3.31 -10.57
CA ALA A 437 19.86 3.65 -11.72
C ALA A 437 18.58 4.43 -11.34
N ASN A 438 18.21 4.44 -10.05
CA ASN A 438 16.98 5.06 -9.54
C ASN A 438 17.23 6.33 -8.74
N HIS A 439 18.36 6.99 -8.88
CA HIS A 439 18.65 8.25 -8.21
C HIS A 439 17.53 9.29 -8.44
N GLY A 440 17.11 9.93 -7.35
CA GLY A 440 16.14 11.02 -7.40
C GLY A 440 14.73 10.57 -7.78
N VAL A 441 14.31 10.81 -9.00
CA VAL A 441 12.93 10.54 -9.47
C VAL A 441 12.58 9.05 -9.39
N GLY A 442 13.56 8.16 -9.57
CA GLY A 442 13.35 6.71 -9.49
C GLY A 442 13.08 6.17 -8.08
N GLY A 443 13.32 6.97 -7.02
CA GLY A 443 13.05 6.58 -5.62
C GLY A 443 14.26 6.61 -4.70
N ASN A 444 15.49 6.40 -5.21
CA ASN A 444 16.74 6.48 -4.44
C ASN A 444 17.08 7.95 -4.11
N VAL A 445 16.44 8.47 -3.09
CA VAL A 445 16.66 9.84 -2.59
C VAL A 445 17.91 9.97 -1.72
N SER A 446 18.52 8.85 -1.35
CA SER A 446 19.82 8.81 -0.66
C SER A 446 21.00 9.03 -1.60
N PHE A 447 20.79 8.91 -2.90
CA PHE A 447 21.84 8.92 -3.92
C PHE A 447 22.94 7.88 -3.67
N TYR A 448 22.61 6.83 -2.91
CA TYR A 448 23.49 5.70 -2.68
C TYR A 448 23.90 5.05 -4.01
N ALA A 449 25.18 4.72 -4.10
CA ALA A 449 25.73 4.05 -5.27
C ALA A 449 26.87 3.12 -4.81
N ASN A 450 26.69 1.84 -5.05
CA ASN A 450 27.69 0.81 -4.78
C ASN A 450 27.59 -0.23 -5.92
N ALA A 451 28.66 -0.37 -6.70
CA ALA A 451 28.67 -1.24 -7.88
C ALA A 451 28.41 -2.72 -7.55
N GLN A 452 28.85 -3.20 -6.38
CA GLN A 452 28.58 -4.57 -5.95
C GLN A 452 27.10 -4.74 -5.58
N PHE A 453 26.51 -3.78 -4.87
CA PHE A 453 25.08 -3.76 -4.57
C PHE A 453 24.25 -3.76 -5.86
N ASP A 454 24.55 -2.86 -6.80
CA ASP A 454 23.86 -2.76 -8.08
C ASP A 454 23.92 -4.07 -8.87
N SER A 455 25.10 -4.72 -8.88
CA SER A 455 25.29 -6.02 -9.53
C SER A 455 24.43 -7.11 -8.88
N LEU A 456 24.44 -7.22 -7.52
CA LEU A 456 23.65 -8.22 -6.81
C LEU A 456 22.16 -8.07 -7.08
N VAL A 457 21.62 -6.84 -7.01
CA VAL A 457 20.20 -6.56 -7.26
C VAL A 457 19.84 -6.84 -8.71
N THR A 458 20.69 -6.43 -9.67
CA THR A 458 20.46 -6.69 -11.10
C THR A 458 20.45 -8.19 -11.42
N LEU A 459 21.37 -8.97 -10.83
CA LEU A 459 21.38 -10.43 -10.97
C LEU A 459 20.12 -11.06 -10.37
N ALA A 460 19.74 -10.64 -9.16
CA ALA A 460 18.56 -11.18 -8.49
C ALA A 460 17.26 -10.94 -9.27
N ARG A 461 17.12 -9.80 -9.94
CA ARG A 461 15.95 -9.48 -10.77
C ARG A 461 15.75 -10.45 -11.94
N ARG A 462 16.85 -11.02 -12.46
CA ARG A 462 16.85 -11.96 -13.59
C ARG A 462 16.82 -13.42 -13.16
N GLU A 463 17.08 -13.70 -11.89
CA GLU A 463 17.22 -15.05 -11.35
C GLU A 463 15.85 -15.70 -11.15
N SER A 464 15.64 -16.84 -11.77
CA SER A 464 14.42 -17.64 -11.67
C SER A 464 14.48 -18.65 -10.50
N ASP A 465 15.68 -19.10 -10.11
CA ASP A 465 15.82 -19.95 -8.91
C ASP A 465 15.59 -19.13 -7.66
N VAL A 466 14.53 -19.48 -6.93
CA VAL A 466 14.06 -18.73 -5.76
C VAL A 466 15.11 -18.69 -4.65
N ALA A 467 15.82 -19.80 -4.39
CA ALA A 467 16.80 -19.85 -3.31
C ALA A 467 18.01 -18.96 -3.61
N ARG A 468 18.49 -19.00 -4.85
CA ARG A 468 19.59 -18.16 -5.31
C ARG A 468 19.19 -16.67 -5.34
N ARG A 469 17.99 -16.36 -5.83
CA ARG A 469 17.45 -14.99 -5.82
C ARG A 469 17.37 -14.45 -4.39
N THR A 470 16.82 -15.24 -3.48
CA THR A 470 16.74 -14.89 -2.06
C THR A 470 18.10 -14.57 -1.46
N GLN A 471 19.14 -15.37 -1.76
CA GLN A 471 20.48 -15.13 -1.25
C GLN A 471 21.09 -13.84 -1.82
N LEU A 472 20.92 -13.58 -3.12
CA LEU A 472 21.38 -12.34 -3.75
C LEU A 472 20.76 -11.10 -3.10
N TYR A 473 19.46 -11.12 -2.78
CA TYR A 473 18.80 -10.02 -2.07
C TYR A 473 19.31 -9.86 -0.63
N ARG A 474 19.55 -10.96 0.10
CA ARG A 474 20.15 -10.91 1.45
C ARG A 474 21.54 -10.28 1.44
N ASP A 475 22.37 -10.65 0.47
CA ASP A 475 23.73 -10.12 0.33
C ASP A 475 23.70 -8.63 -0.02
N ALA A 476 22.79 -8.21 -0.93
CA ALA A 476 22.60 -6.81 -1.26
C ALA A 476 22.13 -5.98 -0.05
N ASP A 477 21.13 -6.47 0.70
CA ASP A 477 20.62 -5.80 1.89
C ASP A 477 21.69 -5.69 3.00
N ALA A 478 22.50 -6.74 3.18
CA ALA A 478 23.62 -6.72 4.12
C ALA A 478 24.67 -5.64 3.77
N LEU A 479 24.99 -5.52 2.49
CA LEU A 479 25.94 -4.52 2.01
C LEU A 479 25.41 -3.09 2.22
N ALA A 480 24.16 -2.83 1.85
CA ALA A 480 23.52 -1.53 2.01
C ALA A 480 23.38 -1.14 3.50
N HIS A 481 23.10 -2.11 4.37
CA HIS A 481 23.08 -1.92 5.82
C HIS A 481 24.47 -1.53 6.34
N GLY A 482 25.54 -2.25 5.97
CA GLY A 482 26.92 -1.92 6.40
C GLY A 482 27.36 -0.50 5.98
N ASP A 483 26.96 -0.06 4.79
CA ASP A 483 27.28 1.26 4.24
C ASP A 483 26.38 2.38 4.77
N VAL A 484 25.29 2.05 5.44
CA VAL A 484 24.17 2.98 5.74
C VAL A 484 23.77 3.76 4.49
N GLY A 485 23.51 3.03 3.41
CA GLY A 485 23.01 3.61 2.15
C GLY A 485 21.61 4.22 2.33
N LEU A 486 20.87 3.71 3.31
CA LEU A 486 19.60 4.17 3.82
C LEU A 486 19.54 3.70 5.27
N LEU A 487 18.98 4.48 6.20
CA LEU A 487 18.81 4.08 7.59
C LEU A 487 17.40 3.53 7.81
N PRO A 488 17.21 2.20 7.82
CA PRO A 488 15.93 1.59 8.17
C PRO A 488 15.67 1.78 9.67
N LEU A 489 14.43 2.07 10.03
CA LEU A 489 14.02 2.31 11.41
C LEU A 489 13.17 1.16 11.94
N PHE A 490 12.02 0.94 11.33
CA PHE A 490 11.09 -0.11 11.73
C PHE A 490 10.16 -0.52 10.59
N PHE A 491 9.73 -1.78 10.61
CA PHE A 491 8.60 -2.30 9.86
C PHE A 491 7.34 -2.11 10.68
N TYR A 492 6.26 -1.70 10.03
CA TYR A 492 5.04 -1.30 10.70
C TYR A 492 3.94 -2.35 10.54
N ASN A 493 3.13 -2.54 11.59
CA ASN A 493 1.94 -3.37 11.55
C ASN A 493 0.69 -2.48 11.48
N GLU A 494 -0.18 -2.75 10.55
CA GLU A 494 -1.50 -2.11 10.53
C GLU A 494 -2.40 -2.72 11.61
N LEU A 495 -3.25 -1.89 12.22
CA LEU A 495 -4.17 -2.27 13.28
C LEU A 495 -5.57 -1.80 12.91
N TYR A 496 -6.50 -2.73 12.93
CA TYR A 496 -7.91 -2.47 12.65
C TYR A 496 -8.78 -2.94 13.80
N ALA A 497 -9.89 -2.24 14.04
CA ALA A 497 -11.00 -2.77 14.78
C ALA A 497 -12.05 -3.32 13.81
N VAL A 498 -12.57 -4.50 14.11
CA VAL A 498 -13.52 -5.24 13.26
C VAL A 498 -14.73 -5.60 14.10
N GLN A 499 -15.91 -5.31 13.60
CA GLN A 499 -17.16 -5.63 14.29
C GLN A 499 -17.36 -7.15 14.40
N PRO A 500 -17.96 -7.67 15.51
CA PRO A 500 -18.08 -9.11 15.75
C PRO A 500 -18.89 -9.86 14.70
N TRP A 501 -19.79 -9.18 14.00
CA TRP A 501 -20.58 -9.77 12.92
C TRP A 501 -19.85 -9.87 11.58
N VAL A 502 -18.65 -9.25 11.42
CA VAL A 502 -17.83 -9.38 10.23
C VAL A 502 -17.01 -10.67 10.32
N GLN A 503 -17.25 -11.59 9.41
CA GLN A 503 -16.57 -12.89 9.34
C GLN A 503 -15.73 -13.00 8.08
N GLY A 504 -14.58 -13.69 8.16
CA GLY A 504 -13.72 -13.95 7.01
C GLY A 504 -12.92 -12.73 6.53
N PHE A 505 -12.83 -11.67 7.34
CA PHE A 505 -11.90 -10.56 7.06
C PHE A 505 -10.49 -10.98 7.45
N GLU A 506 -9.58 -10.79 6.52
CA GLU A 506 -8.13 -10.93 6.72
C GLU A 506 -7.47 -9.59 6.42
N VAL A 507 -6.59 -9.14 7.32
CA VAL A 507 -5.81 -7.91 7.08
C VAL A 507 -4.86 -8.17 5.91
N PRO A 508 -4.99 -7.46 4.79
CA PRO A 508 -4.14 -7.71 3.64
C PRO A 508 -2.72 -7.20 3.89
N VAL A 509 -1.73 -8.01 3.53
CA VAL A 509 -0.30 -7.64 3.61
C VAL A 509 0.02 -6.52 2.61
N ILE A 510 -0.71 -6.47 1.48
CA ILE A 510 -0.60 -5.43 0.46
C ILE A 510 -1.95 -4.73 0.25
N PHE A 511 -1.94 -3.42 -0.01
CA PHE A 511 -3.13 -2.58 -0.02
C PHE A 511 -4.26 -3.03 -0.97
N ASN A 512 -3.95 -3.69 -2.07
CA ASN A 512 -4.89 -4.19 -3.08
C ASN A 512 -5.14 -5.72 -3.00
N GLY A 513 -4.67 -6.39 -1.94
CA GLY A 513 -4.89 -7.83 -1.71
C GLY A 513 -6.29 -8.17 -1.22
N GLN A 514 -7.02 -7.25 -0.58
CA GLN A 514 -8.39 -7.48 -0.10
C GLN A 514 -9.43 -7.14 -1.16
N ARG A 515 -10.24 -8.13 -1.54
CA ARG A 515 -11.32 -7.98 -2.55
C ARG A 515 -12.72 -8.23 -1.99
N TRP A 516 -12.86 -8.51 -0.70
CA TRP A 516 -14.10 -8.74 0.04
C TRP A 516 -14.96 -9.94 -0.42
N THR A 517 -14.46 -10.79 -1.30
CA THR A 517 -15.22 -11.90 -1.86
C THR A 517 -15.53 -13.01 -0.86
N LYS A 518 -14.67 -13.14 0.18
CA LYS A 518 -14.81 -14.15 1.23
C LYS A 518 -15.50 -13.63 2.50
N VAL A 519 -15.69 -12.30 2.59
CA VAL A 519 -16.28 -11.67 3.78
C VAL A 519 -17.78 -11.91 3.81
N ARG A 520 -18.30 -12.18 5.00
CA ARG A 520 -19.71 -12.40 5.29
C ARG A 520 -20.13 -11.58 6.48
N LEU A 521 -21.39 -11.17 6.50
CA LEU A 521 -21.98 -10.49 7.66
C LEU A 521 -22.89 -11.47 8.37
N GLY A 522 -22.58 -11.76 9.64
CA GLY A 522 -23.41 -12.50 10.56
C GLY A 522 -24.49 -11.63 11.20
N GLN A 523 -25.25 -12.23 12.11
CA GLN A 523 -26.13 -11.45 13.00
C GLN A 523 -25.29 -10.70 14.04
N PRO A 524 -25.69 -9.47 14.43
CA PRO A 524 -25.00 -8.69 15.43
C PRO A 524 -25.05 -9.34 16.82
#